data_81c6e72ed387f33bb6c65578f4c4a22f
#
_entry.id   81c6e72ed387f33bb6c65578f4c4a22f
#
_cell.length_a   1.000
_cell.length_b   1.000
_cell.length_c   1.000
_cell.angle_alpha   90.00
_cell.angle_beta   90.00
_cell.angle_gamma   90.00
#
_symmetry.space_group_name_H-M   'P 1'
#
loop_
_entity.id
_entity.type
_entity.pdbx_description
1 polymer ?
#
loop_
_entity_poly.entity_id
_entity_poly.type
_entity_poly.pdbx_seq_one_letter_code
_entity_poly.pdbx_strand_id
1 'polypeptide(L)'
;MQHLTGLVVFTDLDGTLLDHDDYSWEAARPALVRLHENDIPVLAISSKTLAELRAINNRHHLFAGLIGENGGAIEIGSDLRQPGPATQTIDDARAAIARAVSIPVASFRTSNADAIATATGLAKTDAALAGDRNCSDPLIWQPSSDDIAIAEKIARDFGLKLVKGGRFYTLCGETDKGRAMQTAISMLQEQQKLPAKRSEITSIALGDSPNDAGMLAHADIAVQIPVKHGPVPQLDLGGKTARLAPAPGPQGWNQSLHAILDELSQTPTAITKAR
;
A
#
# COMPACT_ATOMS: atom_id res chain seq x y z
N MET A 1 2.66 -4.64 32.86
CA MET A 1 2.38 -4.16 31.49
C MET A 1 1.47 -5.16 30.84
N GLN A 2 0.25 -4.78 30.44
CA GLN A 2 -0.57 -5.66 29.61
C GLN A 2 0.12 -5.79 28.25
N HIS A 3 0.41 -7.02 27.83
CA HIS A 3 1.03 -7.28 26.55
C HIS A 3 0.04 -6.93 25.43
N LEU A 4 0.43 -6.01 24.56
CA LEU A 4 -0.27 -5.67 23.31
C LEU A 4 -0.06 -6.78 22.25
N THR A 5 -0.35 -8.03 22.64
CA THR A 5 -0.16 -9.20 21.77
C THR A 5 -1.22 -9.24 20.68
N GLY A 6 -0.85 -9.73 19.52
CA GLY A 6 -1.77 -9.88 18.38
C GLY A 6 -2.10 -8.60 17.63
N LEU A 7 -1.39 -7.50 17.87
CA LEU A 7 -1.52 -6.28 17.07
C LEU A 7 -0.67 -6.39 15.81
N VAL A 8 -1.18 -5.81 14.72
CA VAL A 8 -0.45 -5.61 13.46
C VAL A 8 -0.87 -4.29 12.82
N VAL A 9 0.11 -3.52 12.35
CA VAL A 9 -0.12 -2.22 11.71
C VAL A 9 0.16 -2.32 10.21
N PHE A 10 -0.79 -1.85 9.40
CA PHE A 10 -0.65 -1.69 7.96
C PHE A 10 -0.68 -0.21 7.63
N THR A 11 0.26 0.26 6.85
CA THR A 11 0.35 1.67 6.52
C THR A 11 0.59 1.89 5.04
N ASP A 12 -0.15 2.82 4.44
CA ASP A 12 0.30 3.45 3.22
C ASP A 12 1.54 4.32 3.51
N LEU A 13 2.23 4.75 2.48
CA LEU A 13 3.46 5.52 2.58
C LEU A 13 3.27 6.99 2.23
N ASP A 14 3.05 7.31 0.96
CA ASP A 14 3.08 8.68 0.44
C ASP A 14 1.88 9.50 0.96
N GLY A 15 2.13 10.53 1.75
CA GLY A 15 1.07 11.32 2.40
C GLY A 15 0.51 10.69 3.69
N THR A 16 0.93 9.48 4.04
CA THR A 16 0.52 8.74 5.25
C THR A 16 1.67 8.62 6.25
N LEU A 17 2.60 7.67 6.06
CA LEU A 17 3.80 7.54 6.90
C LEU A 17 4.91 8.50 6.47
N LEU A 18 4.98 8.80 5.17
CA LEU A 18 5.93 9.75 4.58
C LEU A 18 5.22 11.09 4.34
N ASP A 19 5.89 12.18 4.66
CA ASP A 19 5.38 13.52 4.31
C ASP A 19 5.20 13.67 2.79
N HIS A 20 4.16 14.39 2.39
CA HIS A 20 3.81 14.56 0.98
C HIS A 20 4.87 15.33 0.19
N ASP A 21 5.59 16.27 0.81
CA ASP A 21 6.48 17.20 0.13
C ASP A 21 7.95 16.73 0.16
N ASP A 22 8.44 16.26 1.31
CA ASP A 22 9.85 15.92 1.51
C ASP A 22 10.12 14.43 1.76
N TYR A 23 9.06 13.61 1.78
CA TYR A 23 9.12 12.16 2.06
C TYR A 23 9.75 11.79 3.41
N SER A 24 9.84 12.74 4.34
CA SER A 24 10.30 12.50 5.70
C SER A 24 9.29 11.67 6.49
N TRP A 25 9.79 10.73 7.29
CA TRP A 25 9.00 9.93 8.25
C TRP A 25 9.32 10.30 9.71
N GLU A 26 10.21 11.27 9.93
CA GLU A 26 10.76 11.59 11.25
C GLU A 26 9.68 11.94 12.29
N ALA A 27 8.59 12.57 11.89
CA ALA A 27 7.48 12.89 12.79
C ALA A 27 6.72 11.64 13.28
N ALA A 28 6.83 10.50 12.58
CA ALA A 28 6.26 9.23 12.99
C ALA A 28 7.18 8.40 13.90
N ARG A 29 8.46 8.78 14.02
CA ARG A 29 9.49 8.03 14.78
C ARG A 29 9.05 7.63 16.19
N PRO A 30 8.45 8.49 17.03
CA PRO A 30 8.10 8.08 18.39
C PRO A 30 7.12 6.90 18.46
N ALA A 31 6.10 6.88 17.58
CA ALA A 31 5.17 5.76 17.54
C ALA A 31 5.79 4.51 16.92
N LEU A 32 6.66 4.64 15.89
CA LEU A 32 7.42 3.52 15.34
C LEU A 32 8.31 2.86 16.39
N VAL A 33 9.02 3.64 17.20
CA VAL A 33 9.82 3.14 18.32
C VAL A 33 8.92 2.37 19.30
N ARG A 34 7.79 2.94 19.70
CA ARG A 34 6.85 2.30 20.62
C ARG A 34 6.30 0.98 20.07
N LEU A 35 5.97 0.91 18.77
CA LEU A 35 5.55 -0.32 18.11
C LEU A 35 6.64 -1.38 18.16
N HIS A 36 7.87 -1.00 17.82
CA HIS A 36 9.03 -1.88 17.86
C HIS A 36 9.33 -2.41 19.27
N GLU A 37 9.31 -1.56 20.28
CA GLU A 37 9.52 -1.94 21.70
C GLU A 37 8.46 -2.90 22.25
N ASN A 38 7.30 -2.98 21.59
CA ASN A 38 6.21 -3.89 21.94
C ASN A 38 6.08 -5.07 20.96
N ASP A 39 7.08 -5.31 20.09
CA ASP A 39 7.08 -6.36 19.06
C ASP A 39 5.86 -6.34 18.13
N ILE A 40 5.30 -5.16 17.87
CA ILE A 40 4.15 -4.97 16.98
C ILE A 40 4.65 -4.80 15.53
N PRO A 41 4.35 -5.76 14.64
CA PRO A 41 4.82 -5.65 13.26
C PRO A 41 4.12 -4.51 12.52
N VAL A 42 4.91 -3.73 11.78
CA VAL A 42 4.44 -2.70 10.84
C VAL A 42 4.71 -3.20 9.42
N LEU A 43 3.68 -3.20 8.57
CA LEU A 43 3.80 -3.56 7.17
C LEU A 43 3.47 -2.35 6.28
N ALA A 44 4.35 -2.08 5.31
CA ALA A 44 4.08 -1.08 4.28
C ALA A 44 3.18 -1.66 3.19
N ILE A 45 2.13 -0.93 2.79
CA ILE A 45 1.32 -1.25 1.61
C ILE A 45 1.28 -0.04 0.68
N SER A 46 1.88 -0.14 -0.49
CA SER A 46 2.06 1.00 -1.38
C SER A 46 1.84 0.65 -2.85
N SER A 47 1.62 1.67 -3.67
CA SER A 47 1.70 1.57 -5.13
C SER A 47 3.15 1.43 -5.65
N LYS A 48 4.15 1.65 -4.79
CA LYS A 48 5.57 1.44 -5.09
C LYS A 48 5.87 -0.03 -5.38
N THR A 49 6.98 -0.27 -6.07
CA THR A 49 7.50 -1.63 -6.29
C THR A 49 8.10 -2.22 -5.03
N LEU A 50 8.29 -3.54 -4.97
CA LEU A 50 9.09 -4.14 -3.89
C LEU A 50 10.53 -3.63 -3.89
N ALA A 51 11.10 -3.31 -5.04
CA ALA A 51 12.45 -2.74 -5.13
C ALA A 51 12.55 -1.37 -4.44
N GLU A 52 11.58 -0.49 -4.65
CA GLU A 52 11.48 0.79 -3.95
C GLU A 52 11.30 0.59 -2.44
N LEU A 53 10.38 -0.29 -2.05
CA LEU A 53 10.10 -0.58 -0.64
C LEU A 53 11.30 -1.20 0.09
N ARG A 54 12.02 -2.12 -0.56
CA ARG A 54 13.27 -2.69 -0.02
C ARG A 54 14.34 -1.60 0.17
N ALA A 55 14.48 -0.68 -0.79
CA ALA A 55 15.45 0.42 -0.67
C ALA A 55 15.14 1.33 0.52
N ILE A 56 13.86 1.63 0.77
CA ILE A 56 13.41 2.38 1.97
C ILE A 56 13.70 1.56 3.24
N ASN A 57 13.30 0.29 3.26
CA ASN A 57 13.41 -0.54 4.46
C ASN A 57 14.87 -0.88 4.80
N ASN A 58 15.73 -1.12 3.82
CA ASN A 58 17.17 -1.36 4.04
C ASN A 58 17.88 -0.15 4.64
N ARG A 59 17.39 1.06 4.35
CA ARG A 59 17.95 2.30 4.90
C ARG A 59 17.48 2.59 6.32
N HIS A 60 16.24 2.24 6.66
CA HIS A 60 15.59 2.72 7.87
C HIS A 60 15.09 1.62 8.81
N HIS A 61 14.97 0.37 8.35
CA HIS A 61 14.50 -0.79 9.12
C HIS A 61 13.13 -0.59 9.79
N LEU A 62 12.17 -0.02 9.03
CA LEU A 62 10.86 0.37 9.57
C LEU A 62 9.82 -0.76 9.54
N PHE A 63 9.95 -1.71 8.59
CA PHE A 63 8.87 -2.63 8.24
C PHE A 63 9.25 -4.08 8.46
N ALA A 64 8.32 -4.84 9.06
CA ALA A 64 8.38 -6.29 9.19
C ALA A 64 7.94 -7.03 7.90
N GLY A 65 7.27 -6.32 6.99
CA GLY A 65 6.84 -6.83 5.70
C GLY A 65 6.54 -5.71 4.71
N LEU A 66 6.63 -6.02 3.42
CA LEU A 66 6.51 -5.10 2.30
C LEU A 66 5.43 -5.58 1.34
N ILE A 67 4.49 -4.72 1.01
CA ILE A 67 3.41 -5.02 0.08
C ILE A 67 3.44 -3.95 -1.02
N GLY A 68 3.93 -4.35 -2.18
CA GLY A 68 4.10 -3.49 -3.35
C GLY A 68 2.97 -3.59 -4.36
N GLU A 69 2.96 -2.62 -5.29
CA GLU A 69 2.08 -2.58 -6.45
C GLU A 69 0.59 -2.71 -6.08
N ASN A 70 0.18 -1.99 -5.01
CA ASN A 70 -1.17 -2.01 -4.44
C ASN A 70 -1.67 -3.43 -4.08
N GLY A 71 -0.77 -4.27 -3.59
CA GLY A 71 -1.10 -5.64 -3.19
C GLY A 71 -0.75 -6.70 -4.22
N GLY A 72 -0.09 -6.34 -5.33
CA GLY A 72 0.33 -7.28 -6.35
C GLY A 72 1.47 -8.19 -5.93
N ALA A 73 2.33 -7.75 -5.01
CA ALA A 73 3.45 -8.52 -4.49
C ALA A 73 3.61 -8.29 -2.99
N ILE A 74 3.83 -9.36 -2.22
CA ILE A 74 3.91 -9.36 -0.75
C ILE A 74 5.18 -10.09 -0.34
N GLU A 75 6.02 -9.43 0.47
CA GLU A 75 7.26 -9.98 1.00
C GLU A 75 7.28 -9.86 2.52
N ILE A 76 7.47 -10.99 3.22
CA ILE A 76 7.60 -11.04 4.68
C ILE A 76 8.77 -11.98 5.03
N GLY A 77 9.88 -11.41 5.48
CA GLY A 77 11.11 -12.16 5.68
C GLY A 77 11.63 -12.71 4.35
N SER A 78 11.79 -14.03 4.24
CA SER A 78 12.20 -14.70 2.99
C SER A 78 11.03 -15.12 2.09
N ASP A 79 9.79 -15.00 2.58
CA ASP A 79 8.61 -15.46 1.86
C ASP A 79 8.08 -14.40 0.93
N LEU A 80 7.93 -14.75 -0.35
CA LEU A 80 7.37 -13.90 -1.39
C LEU A 80 6.09 -14.53 -1.94
N ARG A 81 5.01 -13.76 -1.95
CA ARG A 81 3.76 -14.10 -2.66
C ARG A 81 3.42 -13.04 -3.69
N GLN A 82 2.97 -13.48 -4.84
CA GLN A 82 2.62 -12.62 -5.97
C GLN A 82 1.17 -12.88 -6.41
N PRO A 83 0.18 -12.34 -5.66
CA PRO A 83 -1.24 -12.49 -6.03
C PRO A 83 -1.63 -11.67 -7.26
N GLY A 84 -0.78 -10.77 -7.69
CA GLY A 84 -0.99 -9.98 -8.91
C GLY A 84 -0.89 -10.80 -10.19
N PRO A 85 -1.25 -10.21 -11.34
CA PRO A 85 -1.16 -10.87 -12.63
C PRO A 85 0.29 -11.21 -12.98
N ALA A 86 0.45 -12.24 -13.81
CA ALA A 86 1.76 -12.56 -14.35
C ALA A 86 2.29 -11.41 -15.22
N THR A 87 3.58 -11.16 -15.12
CA THR A 87 4.29 -10.13 -15.90
C THR A 87 3.99 -10.23 -17.40
N GLN A 88 3.97 -11.45 -17.96
CA GLN A 88 3.68 -11.70 -19.37
C GLN A 88 2.28 -11.22 -19.77
N THR A 89 1.27 -11.43 -18.92
CA THR A 89 -0.10 -10.97 -19.18
C THR A 89 -0.17 -9.44 -19.31
N ILE A 90 0.58 -8.72 -18.47
CA ILE A 90 0.67 -7.26 -18.53
C ILE A 90 1.37 -6.82 -19.83
N ASP A 91 2.47 -7.47 -20.19
CA ASP A 91 3.23 -7.14 -21.40
C ASP A 91 2.40 -7.40 -22.67
N ASP A 92 1.65 -8.49 -22.72
CA ASP A 92 0.78 -8.83 -23.83
C ASP A 92 -0.39 -7.82 -23.98
N ALA A 93 -1.03 -7.46 -22.86
CA ALA A 93 -2.08 -6.46 -22.84
C ALA A 93 -1.57 -5.09 -23.30
N ARG A 94 -0.41 -4.64 -22.77
CA ARG A 94 0.23 -3.38 -23.18
C ARG A 94 0.56 -3.38 -24.66
N ALA A 95 1.12 -4.47 -25.18
CA ALA A 95 1.42 -4.60 -26.60
C ALA A 95 0.15 -4.58 -27.48
N ALA A 96 -0.95 -5.18 -27.00
CA ALA A 96 -2.23 -5.12 -27.68
C ALA A 96 -2.81 -3.69 -27.69
N ILE A 97 -2.75 -2.97 -26.57
CA ILE A 97 -3.13 -1.56 -26.49
C ILE A 97 -2.31 -0.73 -27.45
N ALA A 98 -0.98 -0.85 -27.45
CA ALA A 98 -0.09 -0.07 -28.29
C ALA A 98 -0.35 -0.27 -29.81
N ARG A 99 -0.91 -1.41 -30.20
CA ARG A 99 -1.33 -1.66 -31.61
C ARG A 99 -2.70 -1.09 -31.95
N ALA A 100 -3.56 -0.88 -30.96
CA ALA A 100 -4.96 -0.51 -31.17
C ALA A 100 -5.23 0.98 -31.03
N VAL A 101 -4.37 1.71 -30.30
CA VAL A 101 -4.52 3.15 -30.08
C VAL A 101 -3.73 3.97 -31.09
N SER A 102 -4.12 5.24 -31.25
CA SER A 102 -3.57 6.13 -32.28
C SER A 102 -2.22 6.76 -31.95
N ILE A 103 -1.82 6.70 -30.67
CA ILE A 103 -0.59 7.35 -30.18
C ILE A 103 0.37 6.35 -29.54
N PRO A 104 1.68 6.61 -29.57
CA PRO A 104 2.66 5.71 -28.92
C PRO A 104 2.40 5.53 -27.43
N VAL A 105 2.46 4.28 -26.97
CA VAL A 105 2.33 3.90 -25.56
C VAL A 105 3.69 3.43 -25.07
N ALA A 106 4.36 4.25 -24.28
CA ALA A 106 5.50 3.85 -23.46
C ALA A 106 5.02 3.48 -22.07
N SER A 107 5.82 2.76 -21.30
CA SER A 107 5.49 2.38 -19.94
C SER A 107 6.74 2.32 -19.06
N PHE A 108 6.55 2.21 -17.75
CA PHE A 108 7.68 2.07 -16.83
C PHE A 108 8.47 0.79 -17.13
N ARG A 109 7.80 -0.30 -17.46
CA ARG A 109 8.46 -1.58 -17.79
C ARG A 109 9.25 -1.58 -19.08
N THR A 110 8.88 -0.74 -20.06
CA THR A 110 9.56 -0.68 -21.37
C THR A 110 10.53 0.48 -21.49
N SER A 111 10.53 1.40 -20.52
CA SER A 111 11.38 2.58 -20.53
C SER A 111 12.64 2.37 -19.69
N ASN A 112 13.72 3.05 -20.07
CA ASN A 112 14.90 3.13 -19.23
C ASN A 112 14.71 4.13 -18.06
N ALA A 113 15.61 4.11 -17.10
CA ALA A 113 15.56 4.98 -15.93
C ALA A 113 15.52 6.47 -16.27
N ASP A 114 16.19 6.91 -17.35
CA ASP A 114 16.19 8.32 -17.76
C ASP A 114 14.81 8.76 -18.24
N ALA A 115 14.11 7.93 -19.01
CA ALA A 115 12.76 8.22 -19.49
C ALA A 115 11.76 8.24 -18.32
N ILE A 116 11.85 7.30 -17.38
CA ILE A 116 11.03 7.28 -16.17
C ILE A 116 11.31 8.52 -15.30
N ALA A 117 12.58 8.87 -15.09
CA ALA A 117 12.98 10.07 -14.35
C ALA A 117 12.40 11.35 -14.97
N THR A 118 12.45 11.47 -16.30
CA THR A 118 11.85 12.59 -17.03
C THR A 118 10.33 12.66 -16.82
N ALA A 119 9.63 11.52 -16.89
CA ALA A 119 8.18 11.46 -16.74
C ALA A 119 7.71 11.69 -15.29
N THR A 120 8.53 11.33 -14.30
CA THR A 120 8.16 11.34 -12.87
C THR A 120 8.76 12.50 -12.07
N GLY A 121 9.94 12.99 -12.48
CA GLY A 121 10.77 13.90 -11.67
C GLY A 121 11.60 13.18 -10.60
N LEU A 122 11.63 11.86 -10.57
CA LEU A 122 12.45 11.08 -9.66
C LEU A 122 13.94 11.19 -10.00
N ALA A 123 14.81 10.99 -9.00
CA ALA A 123 16.22 10.72 -9.26
C ALA A 123 16.36 9.44 -10.11
N LYS A 124 17.40 9.37 -10.92
CA LYS A 124 17.61 8.23 -11.85
C LYS A 124 17.67 6.87 -11.14
N THR A 125 18.26 6.83 -9.95
CA THR A 125 18.31 5.63 -9.10
C THR A 125 16.92 5.18 -8.67
N ASP A 126 16.07 6.10 -8.25
CA ASP A 126 14.71 5.82 -7.80
C ASP A 126 13.79 5.47 -8.99
N ALA A 127 14.00 6.13 -10.14
CA ALA A 127 13.32 5.80 -11.39
C ALA A 127 13.63 4.36 -11.86
N ALA A 128 14.86 3.88 -11.67
CA ALA A 128 15.22 2.50 -11.98
C ALA A 128 14.44 1.52 -11.07
N LEU A 129 14.32 1.81 -9.77
CA LEU A 129 13.54 1.00 -8.83
C LEU A 129 12.04 1.04 -9.16
N ALA A 130 11.50 2.20 -9.54
CA ALA A 130 10.10 2.36 -9.94
C ALA A 130 9.76 1.59 -11.22
N GLY A 131 10.75 1.35 -12.10
CA GLY A 131 10.63 0.53 -13.31
C GLY A 131 10.69 -0.98 -13.05
N ASP A 132 11.17 -1.44 -11.90
CA ASP A 132 11.27 -2.86 -11.53
C ASP A 132 9.91 -3.40 -11.04
N ARG A 133 8.95 -3.43 -11.98
CA ARG A 133 7.56 -3.84 -11.71
C ARG A 133 7.28 -5.25 -12.18
N ASN A 134 6.48 -5.98 -11.40
CA ASN A 134 6.13 -7.36 -11.66
C ASN A 134 4.63 -7.60 -11.88
N CYS A 135 3.77 -6.79 -11.26
CA CYS A 135 2.32 -7.02 -11.19
C CYS A 135 1.48 -5.85 -11.71
N SER A 136 2.15 -4.80 -12.21
CA SER A 136 1.49 -3.62 -12.76
C SER A 136 2.42 -2.85 -13.70
N ASP A 137 1.86 -2.00 -14.56
CA ASP A 137 2.65 -1.19 -15.49
C ASP A 137 2.03 0.20 -15.69
N PRO A 138 2.59 1.26 -15.06
CA PRO A 138 2.20 2.63 -15.34
C PRO A 138 2.57 3.01 -16.77
N LEU A 139 1.61 3.58 -17.51
CA LEU A 139 1.78 3.99 -18.89
C LEU A 139 2.24 5.45 -18.97
N ILE A 140 3.33 5.70 -19.64
CA ILE A 140 3.81 7.06 -20.01
C ILE A 140 3.06 7.41 -21.31
N TRP A 141 1.88 7.99 -21.16
CA TRP A 141 0.90 8.08 -22.22
C TRP A 141 -0.06 9.25 -21.99
N GLN A 142 -0.44 9.95 -23.06
CA GLN A 142 -1.41 11.06 -23.03
C GLN A 142 -2.59 10.74 -23.95
N PRO A 143 -3.52 9.87 -23.51
CA PRO A 143 -4.59 9.35 -24.33
C PRO A 143 -5.72 10.35 -24.58
N SER A 144 -6.43 10.19 -25.70
CA SER A 144 -7.78 10.69 -25.89
C SER A 144 -8.81 9.84 -25.11
N SER A 145 -10.04 10.32 -25.01
CA SER A 145 -11.14 9.53 -24.40
C SER A 145 -11.38 8.20 -25.15
N ASP A 146 -11.22 8.21 -26.47
CA ASP A 146 -11.41 7.01 -27.29
C ASP A 146 -10.28 5.99 -27.06
N ASP A 147 -9.03 6.48 -26.95
CA ASP A 147 -7.89 5.62 -26.63
C ASP A 147 -8.05 4.96 -25.26
N ILE A 148 -8.55 5.69 -24.25
CA ILE A 148 -8.84 5.14 -22.92
C ILE A 148 -9.88 4.02 -23.02
N ALA A 149 -11.00 4.26 -23.72
CA ALA A 149 -12.06 3.26 -23.87
C ALA A 149 -11.57 1.98 -24.58
N ILE A 150 -10.72 2.13 -25.59
CA ILE A 150 -10.06 1.01 -26.28
C ILE A 150 -9.15 0.25 -25.32
N ALA A 151 -8.29 0.97 -24.58
CA ALA A 151 -7.34 0.37 -23.66
C ALA A 151 -8.04 -0.35 -22.49
N GLU A 152 -9.11 0.23 -21.95
CA GLU A 152 -9.91 -0.42 -20.88
C GLU A 152 -10.58 -1.71 -21.37
N LYS A 153 -11.09 -1.72 -22.61
CA LYS A 153 -11.66 -2.93 -23.20
C LYS A 153 -10.60 -4.02 -23.34
N ILE A 154 -9.44 -3.68 -23.91
CA ILE A 154 -8.33 -4.61 -24.07
C ILE A 154 -7.85 -5.12 -22.73
N ALA A 155 -7.66 -4.23 -21.74
CA ALA A 155 -7.27 -4.65 -20.41
C ALA A 155 -8.23 -5.70 -19.83
N ARG A 156 -9.54 -5.48 -19.93
CA ARG A 156 -10.56 -6.46 -19.49
C ARG A 156 -10.47 -7.81 -20.23
N ASP A 157 -10.18 -7.80 -21.52
CA ASP A 157 -10.03 -9.03 -22.33
C ASP A 157 -8.84 -9.88 -21.83
N PHE A 158 -7.84 -9.28 -21.19
CA PHE A 158 -6.71 -9.94 -20.54
C PHE A 158 -6.93 -10.20 -19.03
N GLY A 159 -8.13 -9.93 -18.48
CA GLY A 159 -8.41 -10.05 -17.05
C GLY A 159 -7.69 -8.98 -16.20
N LEU A 160 -7.34 -7.86 -16.83
CA LEU A 160 -6.73 -6.69 -16.19
C LEU A 160 -7.70 -5.52 -16.15
N LYS A 161 -7.28 -4.47 -15.44
CA LYS A 161 -7.94 -3.17 -15.45
C LYS A 161 -6.93 -2.06 -15.73
N LEU A 162 -7.43 -0.96 -16.28
CA LEU A 162 -6.70 0.28 -16.46
C LEU A 162 -7.19 1.26 -15.39
N VAL A 163 -6.31 1.58 -14.44
CA VAL A 163 -6.64 2.47 -13.31
C VAL A 163 -5.95 3.81 -13.49
N LYS A 164 -6.70 4.89 -13.39
CA LYS A 164 -6.14 6.24 -13.39
C LYS A 164 -5.61 6.56 -11.99
N GLY A 165 -4.29 6.68 -11.87
CA GLY A 165 -3.62 7.27 -10.70
C GLY A 165 -3.56 8.80 -10.81
N GLY A 166 -2.75 9.44 -9.97
CA GLY A 166 -2.56 10.89 -10.02
C GLY A 166 -2.04 11.40 -11.36
N ARG A 167 -0.98 10.77 -11.89
CA ARG A 167 -0.32 11.20 -13.14
C ARG A 167 -0.41 10.19 -14.28
N PHE A 168 -0.52 8.90 -13.97
CA PHE A 168 -0.43 7.82 -14.94
C PHE A 168 -1.68 6.94 -14.94
N TYR A 169 -1.99 6.36 -16.08
CA TYR A 169 -2.85 5.19 -16.17
C TYR A 169 -1.98 3.97 -15.91
N THR A 170 -2.45 3.03 -15.10
CA THR A 170 -1.70 1.82 -14.72
C THR A 170 -2.49 0.58 -15.13
N LEU A 171 -1.87 -0.29 -15.90
CA LEU A 171 -2.35 -1.65 -16.11
C LEU A 171 -2.06 -2.48 -14.87
N CYS A 172 -3.06 -3.11 -14.29
CA CYS A 172 -2.92 -3.97 -13.12
C CYS A 172 -4.04 -5.03 -13.07
N GLY A 173 -3.89 -5.99 -12.19
CA GLY A 173 -4.93 -6.98 -11.92
C GLY A 173 -5.99 -6.51 -10.94
N GLU A 174 -6.87 -7.43 -10.54
CA GLU A 174 -7.89 -7.24 -9.50
C GLU A 174 -7.30 -7.26 -8.07
N THR A 175 -6.04 -6.85 -7.92
CA THR A 175 -5.39 -6.70 -6.61
C THR A 175 -5.85 -5.42 -5.93
N ASP A 176 -6.04 -5.49 -4.62
CA ASP A 176 -6.30 -4.34 -3.77
C ASP A 176 -5.57 -4.49 -2.43
N LYS A 177 -5.33 -3.36 -1.77
CA LYS A 177 -4.61 -3.32 -0.50
C LYS A 177 -5.31 -4.11 0.62
N GLY A 178 -6.64 -4.24 0.59
CA GLY A 178 -7.39 -4.98 1.59
C GLY A 178 -7.18 -6.49 1.50
N ARG A 179 -7.26 -7.06 0.30
CA ARG A 179 -6.95 -8.48 0.07
C ARG A 179 -5.49 -8.79 0.40
N ALA A 180 -4.58 -7.92 0.02
CA ALA A 180 -3.16 -8.08 0.33
C ALA A 180 -2.91 -8.07 1.84
N MET A 181 -3.59 -7.20 2.60
CA MET A 181 -3.54 -7.18 4.05
C MET A 181 -3.98 -8.53 4.64
N GLN A 182 -5.08 -9.13 4.17
CA GLN A 182 -5.54 -10.44 4.65
C GLN A 182 -4.51 -11.54 4.35
N THR A 183 -3.92 -11.52 3.16
CA THR A 183 -2.86 -12.46 2.78
C THR A 183 -1.63 -12.30 3.68
N ALA A 184 -1.21 -11.07 3.97
CA ALA A 184 -0.08 -10.79 4.85
C ALA A 184 -0.32 -11.24 6.29
N ILE A 185 -1.55 -11.08 6.83
CA ILE A 185 -1.93 -11.63 8.13
C ILE A 185 -1.75 -13.16 8.13
N SER A 186 -2.23 -13.85 7.10
CA SER A 186 -2.06 -15.30 6.98
C SER A 186 -0.58 -15.71 6.92
N MET A 187 0.25 -14.97 6.19
CA MET A 187 1.71 -15.22 6.14
C MET A 187 2.37 -15.04 7.51
N LEU A 188 1.98 -14.00 8.25
CA LEU A 188 2.50 -13.76 9.61
C LEU A 188 2.05 -14.86 10.60
N GLN A 189 0.83 -15.39 10.45
CA GLN A 189 0.34 -16.52 11.25
C GLN A 189 1.13 -17.80 10.91
N GLU A 190 1.37 -18.11 9.64
CA GLU A 190 2.19 -19.24 9.19
C GLU A 190 3.63 -19.16 9.75
N GLN A 191 4.18 -17.94 9.84
CA GLN A 191 5.50 -17.68 10.45
C GLN A 191 5.46 -17.60 11.99
N GLN A 192 4.31 -17.84 12.63
CA GLN A 192 4.11 -17.75 14.09
C GLN A 192 4.43 -16.36 14.68
N LYS A 193 4.36 -15.31 13.86
CA LYS A 193 4.56 -13.91 14.29
C LYS A 193 3.26 -13.25 14.78
N LEU A 194 2.12 -13.88 14.48
CA LEU A 194 0.80 -13.50 14.98
C LEU A 194 0.07 -14.73 15.55
N PRO A 195 -0.93 -14.54 16.44
CA PRO A 195 -1.76 -15.61 16.95
C PRO A 195 -2.41 -16.44 15.84
N ALA A 196 -2.56 -17.75 16.05
CA ALA A 196 -3.16 -18.65 15.07
C ALA A 196 -4.63 -18.33 14.79
N LYS A 197 -5.36 -17.84 15.80
CA LYS A 197 -6.78 -17.49 15.66
C LYS A 197 -6.93 -16.03 15.22
N ARG A 198 -7.66 -15.80 14.13
CA ARG A 198 -7.95 -14.44 13.64
C ARG A 198 -8.63 -13.54 14.68
N SER A 199 -9.47 -14.12 15.55
CA SER A 199 -10.16 -13.39 16.63
C SER A 199 -9.23 -12.85 17.73
N GLU A 200 -7.99 -13.30 17.76
CA GLU A 200 -6.96 -12.83 18.70
C GLU A 200 -6.05 -11.77 18.07
N ILE A 201 -6.32 -11.40 16.82
CA ILE A 201 -5.54 -10.41 16.07
C ILE A 201 -6.36 -9.13 15.93
N THR A 202 -5.73 -8.00 16.24
CA THR A 202 -6.27 -6.67 15.96
C THR A 202 -5.40 -5.99 14.92
N SER A 203 -5.96 -5.77 13.75
CA SER A 203 -5.33 -5.06 12.65
C SER A 203 -5.65 -3.57 12.67
N ILE A 204 -4.63 -2.74 12.56
CA ILE A 204 -4.73 -1.28 12.46
C ILE A 204 -4.28 -0.90 11.06
N ALA A 205 -5.06 -0.11 10.33
CA ALA A 205 -4.69 0.37 9.01
C ALA A 205 -4.76 1.89 8.92
N LEU A 206 -3.74 2.50 8.31
CA LEU A 206 -3.65 3.95 8.11
C LEU A 206 -3.40 4.25 6.61
N GLY A 207 -4.19 5.19 6.07
CA GLY A 207 -4.12 5.60 4.66
C GLY A 207 -4.79 6.95 4.44
N ASP A 208 -4.50 7.60 3.31
CA ASP A 208 -4.97 8.97 3.00
C ASP A 208 -5.82 9.07 1.75
N SER A 209 -5.81 8.06 0.88
CA SER A 209 -6.30 8.16 -0.49
C SER A 209 -7.28 7.04 -0.88
N PRO A 210 -8.03 7.18 -2.00
CA PRO A 210 -9.04 6.21 -2.41
C PRO A 210 -8.53 4.78 -2.61
N ASN A 211 -7.27 4.57 -2.99
CA ASN A 211 -6.69 3.23 -3.12
C ASN A 211 -6.46 2.53 -1.77
N ASP A 212 -6.59 3.26 -0.65
CA ASP A 212 -6.51 2.71 0.71
C ASP A 212 -7.87 2.23 1.22
N ALA A 213 -8.96 2.58 0.55
CA ALA A 213 -10.31 2.26 1.01
C ALA A 213 -10.48 0.77 1.31
N GLY A 214 -9.99 -0.12 0.44
CA GLY A 214 -10.03 -1.56 0.68
C GLY A 214 -9.30 -1.99 1.96
N MET A 215 -8.11 -1.44 2.21
CA MET A 215 -7.33 -1.70 3.42
C MET A 215 -8.05 -1.19 4.68
N LEU A 216 -8.54 0.04 4.64
CA LEU A 216 -9.25 0.67 5.76
C LEU A 216 -10.57 -0.06 6.06
N ALA A 217 -11.30 -0.51 5.04
CA ALA A 217 -12.54 -1.28 5.21
C ALA A 217 -12.31 -2.63 5.91
N HIS A 218 -11.19 -3.31 5.64
CA HIS A 218 -10.87 -4.62 6.19
C HIS A 218 -10.19 -4.60 7.56
N ALA A 219 -9.55 -3.50 7.96
CA ALA A 219 -8.88 -3.40 9.25
C ALA A 219 -9.87 -3.40 10.42
N ASP A 220 -9.46 -3.89 11.59
CA ASP A 220 -10.29 -3.79 12.81
C ASP A 220 -10.37 -2.33 13.28
N ILE A 221 -9.27 -1.59 13.21
CA ILE A 221 -9.18 -0.15 13.47
C ILE A 221 -8.68 0.55 12.21
N ALA A 222 -9.50 1.40 11.63
CA ALA A 222 -9.17 2.19 10.45
C ALA A 222 -8.88 3.65 10.83
N VAL A 223 -7.80 4.21 10.28
CA VAL A 223 -7.42 5.62 10.44
C VAL A 223 -7.24 6.25 9.07
N GLN A 224 -8.02 7.26 8.79
CA GLN A 224 -7.84 8.09 7.61
C GLN A 224 -6.92 9.28 7.95
N ILE A 225 -5.81 9.38 7.25
CA ILE A 225 -4.91 10.53 7.36
C ILE A 225 -5.45 11.64 6.45
N PRO A 226 -5.67 12.87 6.95
CA PRO A 226 -6.08 13.96 6.09
C PRO A 226 -4.97 14.34 5.10
N VAL A 227 -5.34 14.67 3.88
CA VAL A 227 -4.38 15.18 2.89
C VAL A 227 -3.85 16.55 3.29
N LYS A 228 -2.58 16.81 2.98
CA LYS A 228 -1.93 18.08 3.33
C LYS A 228 -2.53 19.29 2.60
N HIS A 229 -2.99 19.07 1.38
CA HIS A 229 -3.56 20.08 0.51
C HIS A 229 -4.93 19.64 -0.03
N GLY A 230 -5.97 20.43 0.21
CA GLY A 230 -7.32 20.16 -0.27
C GLY A 230 -8.24 19.48 0.76
N PRO A 231 -9.45 19.13 0.35
CA PRO A 231 -10.42 18.47 1.21
C PRO A 231 -10.03 17.01 1.47
N VAL A 232 -10.38 16.52 2.65
CA VAL A 232 -10.23 15.08 2.97
C VAL A 232 -11.08 14.27 2.00
N PRO A 233 -10.51 13.28 1.28
CA PRO A 233 -11.25 12.45 0.35
C PRO A 233 -12.37 11.68 1.06
N GLN A 234 -13.54 11.58 0.43
CA GLN A 234 -14.56 10.62 0.87
C GLN A 234 -14.14 9.22 0.41
N LEU A 235 -14.01 8.30 1.38
CA LEU A 235 -13.66 6.92 1.11
C LEU A 235 -14.88 6.03 1.29
N ASP A 236 -15.13 5.14 0.34
CA ASP A 236 -16.13 4.09 0.50
C ASP A 236 -15.54 2.93 1.30
N LEU A 237 -15.94 2.82 2.54
CA LEU A 237 -15.48 1.79 3.47
C LEU A 237 -16.55 0.70 3.72
N GLY A 238 -17.55 0.58 2.83
CA GLY A 238 -18.60 -0.43 2.98
C GLY A 238 -19.45 -0.26 4.25
N GLY A 239 -19.68 0.99 4.67
CA GLY A 239 -20.45 1.32 5.88
C GLY A 239 -19.62 1.38 7.17
N LYS A 240 -18.33 1.09 7.13
CA LYS A 240 -17.40 1.28 8.26
C LYS A 240 -16.97 2.75 8.35
N THR A 241 -16.70 3.21 9.57
CA THR A 241 -16.16 4.55 9.82
C THR A 241 -14.68 4.46 10.17
N ALA A 242 -13.83 5.22 9.49
CA ALA A 242 -12.46 5.43 9.89
C ALA A 242 -12.36 6.57 10.92
N ARG A 243 -11.40 6.48 11.82
CA ARG A 243 -10.99 7.61 12.67
C ARG A 243 -10.25 8.61 11.78
N LEU A 244 -10.58 9.89 11.86
CA LEU A 244 -9.80 10.92 11.18
C LEU A 244 -8.60 11.29 12.06
N ALA A 245 -7.40 11.21 11.49
CA ALA A 245 -6.20 11.62 12.19
C ALA A 245 -6.18 13.14 12.44
N PRO A 246 -5.59 13.61 13.55
CA PRO A 246 -5.62 15.03 13.93
C PRO A 246 -4.72 15.94 13.08
N ALA A 247 -3.82 15.35 12.27
CA ALA A 247 -2.90 16.08 11.39
C ALA A 247 -2.60 15.26 10.12
N PRO A 248 -2.14 15.90 9.03
CA PRO A 248 -1.67 15.21 7.83
C PRO A 248 -0.38 14.42 8.05
N GLY A 249 -0.14 13.44 7.20
CA GLY A 249 1.13 12.74 7.06
C GLY A 249 1.65 12.09 8.35
N PRO A 250 2.98 12.01 8.51
CA PRO A 250 3.62 11.27 9.62
C PRO A 250 3.29 11.82 11.00
N GLN A 251 2.92 13.10 11.11
CA GLN A 251 2.48 13.67 12.38
C GLN A 251 1.13 13.09 12.83
N GLY A 252 0.13 13.07 11.95
CA GLY A 252 -1.18 12.49 12.23
C GLY A 252 -1.09 10.97 12.46
N TRP A 253 -0.23 10.29 11.70
CA TRP A 253 0.11 8.89 11.88
C TRP A 253 0.60 8.62 13.30
N ASN A 254 1.61 9.38 13.76
CA ASN A 254 2.18 9.28 15.10
C ASN A 254 1.13 9.48 16.20
N GLN A 255 0.38 10.57 16.11
CA GLN A 255 -0.62 10.92 17.12
C GLN A 255 -1.74 9.87 17.21
N SER A 256 -2.20 9.38 16.05
CA SER A 256 -3.25 8.35 15.99
C SER A 256 -2.80 7.04 16.61
N LEU A 257 -1.59 6.58 16.32
CA LEU A 257 -1.08 5.33 16.89
C LEU A 257 -0.82 5.43 18.39
N HIS A 258 -0.28 6.55 18.88
CA HIS A 258 -0.15 6.73 20.33
C HIS A 258 -1.50 6.64 21.02
N ALA A 259 -2.55 7.33 20.51
CA ALA A 259 -3.88 7.29 21.09
C ALA A 259 -4.48 5.87 21.08
N ILE A 260 -4.36 5.15 19.96
CA ILE A 260 -4.86 3.76 19.84
C ILE A 260 -4.14 2.83 20.82
N LEU A 261 -2.81 2.90 20.89
CA LEU A 261 -2.04 2.05 21.78
C LEU A 261 -2.34 2.37 23.27
N ASP A 262 -2.62 3.61 23.62
CA ASP A 262 -3.03 4.00 24.97
C ASP A 262 -4.43 3.44 25.30
N GLU A 263 -5.39 3.56 24.39
CA GLU A 263 -6.75 2.97 24.53
C GLU A 263 -6.67 1.45 24.74
N LEU A 264 -5.92 0.75 23.90
CA LEU A 264 -5.80 -0.72 23.96
C LEU A 264 -5.09 -1.17 25.25
N SER A 265 -4.11 -0.38 25.73
CA SER A 265 -3.41 -0.69 26.99
C SER A 265 -4.28 -0.50 28.24
N GLN A 266 -5.32 0.33 28.16
CA GLN A 266 -6.23 0.62 29.29
C GLN A 266 -7.44 -0.30 29.30
N THR A 267 -7.76 -1.00 28.21
CA THR A 267 -8.91 -1.90 28.13
C THR A 267 -8.57 -3.21 28.86
N PRO A 268 -9.26 -3.56 29.99
CA PRO A 268 -9.01 -4.83 30.66
C PRO A 268 -9.35 -5.98 29.72
N THR A 269 -8.41 -6.88 29.50
CA THR A 269 -8.71 -8.16 28.83
C THR A 269 -9.84 -8.84 29.60
N ALA A 270 -10.99 -9.03 28.98
CA ALA A 270 -12.08 -9.78 29.58
C ALA A 270 -11.55 -11.19 29.89
N ILE A 271 -11.28 -11.45 31.15
CA ILE A 271 -10.90 -12.76 31.64
C ILE A 271 -12.10 -13.65 31.35
N THR A 272 -11.99 -14.47 30.32
CA THR A 272 -12.93 -15.55 30.07
C THR A 272 -12.84 -16.52 31.28
N LYS A 273 -13.68 -16.31 32.27
CA LYS A 273 -13.96 -17.32 33.30
C LYS A 273 -14.74 -18.43 32.60
N ALA A 274 -14.01 -19.40 32.06
CA ALA A 274 -14.57 -20.71 31.82
C ALA A 274 -14.61 -21.42 33.17
N ARG A 275 -15.83 -21.67 33.65
CA ARG A 275 -16.11 -22.77 34.56
C ARG A 275 -16.61 -23.97 33.74
#